data_1c4a0d73a20fee25110a10c87f3526bb
#
_entry.id   1c4a0d73a20fee25110a10c87f3526bb
#
_cell.length_a   1.000
_cell.length_b   1.000
_cell.length_c   1.000
_cell.angle_alpha   90.00
_cell.angle_beta   90.00
_cell.angle_gamma   90.00
#
_symmetry.space_group_name_H-M   'P 1'
#
loop_
_entity.id
_entity.type
_entity.pdbx_description
1 polymer ?
#
loop_
_entity_poly.entity_id
_entity_poly.type
_entity_poly.pdbx_seq_one_letter_code
_entity_poly.pdbx_strand_id
1 'polypeptide(L)'
;MSEKFDYDLIIIGSGAAGMSAARAAAASKIRVAIIENELVGSKSDIYRVAQLSASDIANQYYEAKKFLQLSNNQDTLTYNYPSLFETIQKRVKKYILAKKKSFANFKIDLIHGDAHFISPYEVAVANKRYSAKRFLVCTGRSMDLGAISGIETTNYYLPEDIFMRVKKLPKIVLVVGAGKKGIETAEYLAKMGCKVIVTEKEDTILEGYDKEAIEVVTNKLVSGLKIKILTNTKVVAIQKDKNETVSSGRRVATVKVTMKRGADEKTVRVEAIVFAINNRPNVELGLENAGIKFSDQGIVVNDQLETSVSHIFAAGDVVANPIKQSVGYSTEKAAYEGTLAVNNILKRNKLTLTYRHFSTVLNTTPKSVTVGLTEKDCLSRGIKCKIVIVPEIETTHSLIASEKLGFLKLICDKDKKLLGATIVAKNADLAVMEIVAGMYGDLTLLEHASMPHINESFSDIVRIAAKNLM
;
A
#
# COMPACT_ATOMS: atom_id res chain seq x y z
N MET A 1 -38.26 -17.39 -22.69
CA MET A 1 -38.32 -17.17 -21.25
C MET A 1 -37.04 -16.45 -20.86
N SER A 2 -37.10 -15.26 -20.25
CA SER A 2 -35.86 -14.58 -19.78
C SER A 2 -35.30 -15.44 -18.66
N GLU A 3 -34.07 -15.91 -18.81
CA GLU A 3 -33.35 -16.59 -17.71
C GLU A 3 -33.41 -15.70 -16.46
N LYS A 4 -33.96 -16.26 -15.39
CA LYS A 4 -34.13 -15.55 -14.12
C LYS A 4 -32.84 -15.70 -13.32
N PHE A 5 -31.90 -14.77 -13.48
CA PHE A 5 -30.69 -14.71 -12.68
C PHE A 5 -30.99 -14.40 -11.20
N ASP A 6 -30.20 -14.96 -10.29
CA ASP A 6 -30.31 -14.66 -8.86
C ASP A 6 -29.96 -13.21 -8.58
N TYR A 7 -28.93 -12.67 -9.27
CA TYR A 7 -28.41 -11.32 -9.10
C TYR A 7 -28.23 -10.57 -10.42
N ASP A 8 -28.28 -9.25 -10.36
CA ASP A 8 -27.91 -8.40 -11.49
C ASP A 8 -26.37 -8.23 -11.56
N LEU A 9 -25.69 -8.25 -10.40
CA LEU A 9 -24.24 -8.19 -10.26
C LEU A 9 -23.77 -9.06 -9.09
N ILE A 10 -22.80 -9.93 -9.33
CA ILE A 10 -22.02 -10.59 -8.29
C ILE A 10 -20.60 -10.01 -8.30
N ILE A 11 -20.13 -9.56 -7.12
CA ILE A 11 -18.78 -9.07 -6.88
C ILE A 11 -18.02 -10.15 -6.10
N ILE A 12 -16.84 -10.54 -6.57
CA ILE A 12 -16.00 -11.56 -5.93
C ILE A 12 -14.83 -10.88 -5.24
N GLY A 13 -14.84 -10.87 -3.90
CA GLY A 13 -13.90 -10.20 -3.03
C GLY A 13 -14.42 -8.87 -2.48
N SER A 14 -14.29 -8.66 -1.16
CA SER A 14 -14.72 -7.46 -0.44
C SER A 14 -13.58 -6.50 -0.11
N GLY A 15 -12.48 -6.55 -0.87
CA GLY A 15 -11.39 -5.59 -0.78
C GLY A 15 -11.79 -4.17 -1.16
N ALA A 16 -10.80 -3.26 -1.25
CA ALA A 16 -11.05 -1.86 -1.60
C ALA A 16 -11.84 -1.70 -2.91
N ALA A 17 -11.49 -2.47 -3.94
CA ALA A 17 -12.21 -2.49 -5.21
C ALA A 17 -13.65 -2.98 -5.04
N GLY A 18 -13.84 -4.16 -4.42
CA GLY A 18 -15.16 -4.76 -4.24
C GLY A 18 -16.10 -3.93 -3.37
N MET A 19 -15.57 -3.33 -2.28
CA MET A 19 -16.32 -2.45 -1.40
C MET A 19 -16.80 -1.19 -2.11
N SER A 20 -15.93 -0.57 -2.90
CA SER A 20 -16.28 0.64 -3.66
C SER A 20 -17.25 0.35 -4.77
N ALA A 21 -17.05 -0.78 -5.46
CA ALA A 21 -17.97 -1.31 -6.46
C ALA A 21 -19.36 -1.57 -5.88
N ALA A 22 -19.43 -2.26 -4.73
CA ALA A 22 -20.69 -2.59 -4.07
C ALA A 22 -21.49 -1.33 -3.70
N ARG A 23 -20.82 -0.29 -3.18
CA ARG A 23 -21.46 1.00 -2.87
C ARG A 23 -21.98 1.69 -4.13
N ALA A 24 -21.18 1.72 -5.20
CA ALA A 24 -21.60 2.31 -6.46
C ALA A 24 -22.79 1.58 -7.07
N ALA A 25 -22.79 0.24 -7.02
CA ALA A 25 -23.88 -0.58 -7.52
C ALA A 25 -25.18 -0.41 -6.69
N ALA A 26 -25.08 -0.34 -5.37
CA ALA A 26 -26.24 -0.16 -4.48
C ALA A 26 -27.04 1.13 -4.78
N ALA A 27 -26.35 2.19 -5.21
CA ALA A 27 -27.00 3.44 -5.62
C ALA A 27 -27.92 3.27 -6.85
N SER A 28 -27.75 2.19 -7.63
CA SER A 28 -28.46 1.94 -8.89
C SER A 28 -29.67 1.02 -8.74
N LYS A 29 -30.05 0.65 -7.51
CA LYS A 29 -31.23 -0.18 -7.17
C LYS A 29 -31.27 -1.56 -7.87
N ILE A 30 -30.10 -2.13 -8.19
CA ILE A 30 -29.93 -3.49 -8.71
C ILE A 30 -29.69 -4.49 -7.57
N ARG A 31 -29.99 -5.78 -7.84
CA ARG A 31 -29.68 -6.87 -6.87
C ARG A 31 -28.20 -7.19 -6.93
N VAL A 32 -27.50 -6.94 -5.82
CA VAL A 32 -26.04 -7.13 -5.71
C VAL A 32 -25.72 -8.15 -4.63
N ALA A 33 -24.86 -9.11 -4.95
CA ALA A 33 -24.19 -9.92 -3.95
C ALA A 33 -22.69 -9.67 -3.96
N ILE A 34 -22.07 -9.83 -2.79
CA ILE A 34 -20.62 -9.88 -2.62
C ILE A 34 -20.24 -11.24 -2.07
N ILE A 35 -19.27 -11.92 -2.69
CA ILE A 35 -18.71 -13.18 -2.19
C ILE A 35 -17.38 -12.87 -1.52
N GLU A 36 -17.22 -13.31 -0.26
CA GLU A 36 -16.00 -13.09 0.51
C GLU A 36 -15.68 -14.34 1.34
N ASN A 37 -14.43 -14.81 1.24
CA ASN A 37 -14.01 -16.04 1.94
C ASN A 37 -13.44 -15.76 3.35
N GLU A 38 -13.08 -14.53 3.66
CA GLU A 38 -12.44 -14.15 4.92
C GLU A 38 -13.22 -13.06 5.67
N LEU A 39 -12.53 -12.01 6.04
CA LEU A 39 -13.12 -10.87 6.74
C LEU A 39 -13.54 -9.78 5.75
N VAL A 40 -14.74 -9.28 5.93
CA VAL A 40 -15.26 -8.14 5.17
C VAL A 40 -14.35 -6.93 5.30
N GLY A 41 -13.90 -6.38 4.18
CA GLY A 41 -13.05 -5.20 4.12
C GLY A 41 -11.58 -5.48 3.83
N SER A 42 -11.26 -6.69 3.38
CA SER A 42 -9.93 -7.21 3.02
C SER A 42 -8.85 -7.18 4.11
N LYS A 43 -7.92 -8.12 4.02
CA LYS A 43 -6.69 -8.11 4.84
C LYS A 43 -5.91 -6.80 4.67
N SER A 44 -5.86 -6.26 3.43
CA SER A 44 -5.12 -5.04 3.13
C SER A 44 -5.68 -3.80 3.82
N ASP A 45 -7.01 -3.62 3.86
CA ASP A 45 -7.64 -2.49 4.55
C ASP A 45 -7.48 -2.60 6.06
N ILE A 46 -7.68 -3.80 6.61
CA ILE A 46 -7.51 -4.09 8.04
C ILE A 46 -6.07 -3.84 8.45
N TYR A 47 -5.11 -4.36 7.66
CA TYR A 47 -3.69 -4.07 7.84
C TYR A 47 -3.41 -2.57 7.84
N ARG A 48 -3.95 -1.83 6.87
CA ARG A 48 -3.72 -0.39 6.74
C ARG A 48 -4.20 0.37 7.98
N VAL A 49 -5.38 0.05 8.50
CA VAL A 49 -5.90 0.66 9.73
C VAL A 49 -5.02 0.31 10.94
N ALA A 50 -4.60 -0.94 11.06
CA ALA A 50 -3.72 -1.38 12.15
C ALA A 50 -2.34 -0.69 12.05
N GLN A 51 -1.74 -0.68 10.87
CA GLN A 51 -0.45 -0.09 10.60
C GLN A 51 -0.45 1.43 10.86
N LEU A 52 -1.39 2.18 10.28
CA LEU A 52 -1.45 3.63 10.46
C LEU A 52 -1.68 3.99 11.92
N SER A 53 -2.56 3.24 12.62
CA SER A 53 -2.78 3.44 14.07
C SER A 53 -1.53 3.16 14.89
N ALA A 54 -0.79 2.11 14.56
CA ALA A 54 0.44 1.74 15.24
C ALA A 54 1.57 2.74 14.96
N SER A 55 1.72 3.15 13.69
CA SER A 55 2.76 4.10 13.27
C SER A 55 2.55 5.48 13.88
N ASP A 56 1.30 5.95 13.97
CA ASP A 56 0.97 7.20 14.63
C ASP A 56 1.40 7.21 16.10
N ILE A 57 1.04 6.19 16.85
CA ILE A 57 1.43 6.06 18.26
C ILE A 57 2.96 5.90 18.41
N ALA A 58 3.60 5.10 17.54
CA ALA A 58 5.05 4.93 17.55
C ALA A 58 5.78 6.23 17.27
N ASN A 59 5.26 7.04 16.35
CA ASN A 59 5.81 8.37 16.05
C ASN A 59 5.72 9.31 17.25
N GLN A 60 4.54 9.40 17.88
CA GLN A 60 4.34 10.22 19.07
C GLN A 60 5.27 9.78 20.21
N TYR A 61 5.39 8.47 20.44
CA TYR A 61 6.32 7.92 21.46
C TYR A 61 7.78 8.26 21.14
N TYR A 62 8.19 8.07 19.87
CA TYR A 62 9.56 8.32 19.44
C TYR A 62 9.96 9.80 19.57
N GLU A 63 9.08 10.72 19.18
CA GLU A 63 9.31 12.16 19.31
C GLU A 63 9.31 12.61 20.77
N ALA A 64 8.40 12.11 21.61
CA ALA A 64 8.38 12.39 23.03
C ALA A 64 9.68 11.91 23.73
N LYS A 65 10.16 10.71 23.39
CA LYS A 65 11.43 10.19 23.90
C LYS A 65 12.62 11.05 23.49
N LYS A 66 12.66 11.52 22.25
CA LYS A 66 13.69 12.43 21.75
C LYS A 66 13.67 13.77 22.50
N PHE A 67 12.47 14.33 22.72
CA PHE A 67 12.30 15.56 23.47
C PHE A 67 12.82 15.45 24.92
N LEU A 68 12.50 14.37 25.62
CA LEU A 68 12.99 14.10 26.98
C LEU A 68 14.51 13.96 27.03
N GLN A 69 15.14 13.36 26.02
CA GLN A 69 16.60 13.28 25.92
C GLN A 69 17.24 14.67 25.74
N LEU A 70 16.61 15.57 24.98
CA LEU A 70 17.09 16.95 24.78
C LEU A 70 16.97 17.82 26.06
N SER A 71 16.00 17.51 26.92
CA SER A 71 15.78 18.22 28.19
C SER A 71 16.66 17.75 29.35
N ASN A 72 17.65 16.88 29.09
CA ASN A 72 18.51 16.26 30.10
C ASN A 72 17.74 15.53 31.22
N ASN A 73 16.47 15.21 30.97
CA ASN A 73 15.65 14.46 31.91
C ASN A 73 16.01 12.97 31.80
N GLN A 74 16.48 12.37 32.89
CA GLN A 74 16.85 10.95 32.93
C GLN A 74 15.64 10.02 33.03
N ASP A 75 14.42 10.55 33.15
CA ASP A 75 13.21 9.74 33.15
C ASP A 75 13.05 9.00 31.82
N THR A 76 13.14 7.69 31.89
CA THR A 76 12.99 6.81 30.73
C THR A 76 11.51 6.65 30.42
N LEU A 77 11.06 7.30 29.33
CA LEU A 77 9.75 7.03 28.79
C LEU A 77 9.67 5.54 28.39
N THR A 78 8.83 4.79 29.07
CA THR A 78 8.55 3.39 28.76
C THR A 78 7.16 3.26 28.17
N TYR A 79 6.95 2.26 27.33
CA TYR A 79 5.63 1.96 26.79
C TYR A 79 5.20 0.54 27.16
N ASN A 80 3.91 0.36 27.35
CA ASN A 80 3.30 -0.95 27.56
C ASN A 80 2.81 -1.50 26.22
N TYR A 81 3.61 -2.34 25.57
CA TYR A 81 3.27 -2.89 24.26
C TYR A 81 1.97 -3.71 24.27
N PRO A 82 1.67 -4.58 25.24
CA PRO A 82 0.36 -5.24 25.33
C PRO A 82 -0.83 -4.26 25.28
N SER A 83 -0.78 -3.18 26.04
CA SER A 83 -1.84 -2.15 26.05
C SER A 83 -1.94 -1.41 24.71
N LEU A 84 -0.81 -1.11 24.07
CA LEU A 84 -0.77 -0.56 22.73
C LEU A 84 -1.43 -1.51 21.72
N PHE A 85 -1.04 -2.78 21.76
CA PHE A 85 -1.60 -3.81 20.89
C PHE A 85 -3.11 -3.93 21.05
N GLU A 86 -3.65 -3.96 22.28
CA GLU A 86 -5.08 -3.96 22.55
C GLU A 86 -5.78 -2.72 21.98
N THR A 87 -5.15 -1.55 22.08
CA THR A 87 -5.68 -0.30 21.51
C THR A 87 -5.81 -0.39 20.00
N ILE A 88 -4.78 -0.92 19.31
CA ILE A 88 -4.83 -1.16 17.86
C ILE A 88 -5.95 -2.14 17.52
N GLN A 89 -6.08 -3.26 18.26
CA GLN A 89 -7.14 -4.26 18.03
C GLN A 89 -8.54 -3.65 18.21
N LYS A 90 -8.75 -2.79 19.20
CA LYS A 90 -10.03 -2.08 19.39
C LYS A 90 -10.36 -1.17 18.19
N ARG A 91 -9.38 -0.43 17.66
CA ARG A 91 -9.56 0.42 16.47
C ARG A 91 -9.90 -0.42 15.23
N VAL A 92 -9.19 -1.52 15.00
CA VAL A 92 -9.45 -2.45 13.91
C VAL A 92 -10.86 -3.06 14.02
N LYS A 93 -11.24 -3.54 15.19
CA LYS A 93 -12.58 -4.10 15.44
C LYS A 93 -13.68 -3.07 15.14
N LYS A 94 -13.51 -1.83 15.59
CA LYS A 94 -14.43 -0.73 15.29
C LYS A 94 -14.56 -0.47 13.78
N TYR A 95 -13.45 -0.50 13.06
CA TYR A 95 -13.43 -0.35 11.61
C TYR A 95 -14.21 -1.47 10.91
N ILE A 96 -13.95 -2.73 11.25
CA ILE A 96 -14.65 -3.90 10.68
C ILE A 96 -16.17 -3.80 10.92
N LEU A 97 -16.58 -3.46 12.15
CA LEU A 97 -17.99 -3.29 12.49
C LEU A 97 -18.66 -2.17 11.68
N ALA A 98 -17.97 -1.05 11.49
CA ALA A 98 -18.47 0.06 10.67
C ALA A 98 -18.65 -0.37 9.19
N LYS A 99 -17.71 -1.16 8.64
CA LYS A 99 -17.82 -1.71 7.27
C LYS A 99 -19.01 -2.68 7.15
N LYS A 100 -19.17 -3.63 8.08
CA LYS A 100 -20.32 -4.56 8.09
C LYS A 100 -21.65 -3.81 8.14
N LYS A 101 -21.77 -2.80 9.00
CA LYS A 101 -22.98 -1.96 9.09
C LYS A 101 -23.25 -1.24 7.76
N SER A 102 -22.22 -0.78 7.06
CA SER A 102 -22.36 -0.16 5.75
C SER A 102 -23.02 -1.10 4.71
N PHE A 103 -22.67 -2.38 4.68
CA PHE A 103 -23.31 -3.36 3.77
C PHE A 103 -24.81 -3.54 4.06
N ALA A 104 -25.14 -3.72 5.34
CA ALA A 104 -26.57 -3.86 5.73
C ALA A 104 -27.40 -2.65 5.28
N ASN A 105 -26.84 -1.42 5.40
CA ASN A 105 -27.52 -0.20 4.97
C ASN A 105 -27.73 -0.14 3.44
N PHE A 106 -26.85 -0.77 2.66
CA PHE A 106 -26.93 -0.78 1.20
C PHE A 106 -27.74 -1.95 0.63
N LYS A 107 -28.29 -2.83 1.47
CA LYS A 107 -29.05 -4.04 1.04
C LYS A 107 -28.24 -4.92 0.06
N ILE A 108 -26.95 -5.12 0.36
CA ILE A 108 -26.06 -5.98 -0.40
C ILE A 108 -26.01 -7.34 0.30
N ASP A 109 -26.26 -8.40 -0.43
CA ASP A 109 -26.18 -9.77 0.10
C ASP A 109 -24.72 -10.17 0.26
N LEU A 110 -24.33 -10.60 1.46
CA LEU A 110 -23.00 -11.12 1.75
C LEU A 110 -23.04 -12.66 1.74
N ILE A 111 -22.35 -13.25 0.78
CA ILE A 111 -22.18 -14.70 0.65
C ILE A 111 -20.78 -15.05 1.14
N HIS A 112 -20.70 -15.90 2.16
CA HIS A 112 -19.41 -16.29 2.72
C HIS A 112 -18.89 -17.59 2.11
N GLY A 113 -17.67 -17.58 1.61
CA GLY A 113 -16.95 -18.72 1.04
C GLY A 113 -16.12 -18.38 -0.19
N ASP A 114 -15.42 -19.40 -0.70
CA ASP A 114 -14.60 -19.30 -1.91
C ASP A 114 -15.48 -19.41 -3.16
N ALA A 115 -15.37 -18.43 -4.05
CA ALA A 115 -16.07 -18.43 -5.32
C ALA A 115 -15.28 -19.22 -6.37
N HIS A 116 -15.96 -20.00 -7.18
CA HIS A 116 -15.37 -20.71 -8.31
C HIS A 116 -16.31 -20.65 -9.52
N PHE A 117 -15.85 -20.16 -10.66
CA PHE A 117 -16.64 -20.14 -11.89
C PHE A 117 -16.89 -21.56 -12.39
N ILE A 118 -18.15 -21.89 -12.65
CA ILE A 118 -18.56 -23.14 -13.29
C ILE A 118 -19.06 -22.92 -14.71
N SER A 119 -19.45 -21.68 -15.04
CA SER A 119 -19.79 -21.22 -16.37
C SER A 119 -19.60 -19.70 -16.46
N PRO A 120 -19.73 -19.06 -17.64
CA PRO A 120 -19.67 -17.59 -17.77
C PRO A 120 -20.73 -16.84 -16.94
N TYR A 121 -21.82 -17.48 -16.54
CA TYR A 121 -22.94 -16.87 -15.83
C TYR A 121 -23.18 -17.43 -14.44
N GLU A 122 -22.37 -18.38 -13.99
CA GLU A 122 -22.55 -19.04 -12.69
C GLU A 122 -21.25 -19.23 -11.93
N VAL A 123 -21.32 -19.02 -10.62
CA VAL A 123 -20.26 -19.34 -9.65
C VAL A 123 -20.79 -20.32 -8.62
N ALA A 124 -19.94 -21.26 -8.20
CA ALA A 124 -20.17 -22.11 -7.05
C ALA A 124 -19.50 -21.48 -5.80
N VAL A 125 -20.19 -21.56 -4.66
CA VAL A 125 -19.65 -21.26 -3.33
C VAL A 125 -20.04 -22.42 -2.42
N ALA A 126 -19.08 -23.22 -1.99
CA ALA A 126 -19.33 -24.51 -1.34
C ALA A 126 -20.30 -25.39 -2.17
N ASN A 127 -21.45 -25.76 -1.62
CA ASN A 127 -22.44 -26.64 -2.28
C ASN A 127 -23.58 -25.86 -2.97
N LYS A 128 -23.45 -24.51 -3.10
CA LYS A 128 -24.49 -23.67 -3.71
C LYS A 128 -23.99 -23.06 -5.00
N ARG A 129 -24.90 -22.88 -5.96
CA ARG A 129 -24.64 -22.13 -7.20
C ARG A 129 -25.37 -20.81 -7.17
N TYR A 130 -24.76 -19.82 -7.76
CA TYR A 130 -25.31 -18.47 -7.87
C TYR A 130 -25.11 -17.95 -9.29
N SER A 131 -26.18 -17.45 -9.88
CA SER A 131 -26.21 -16.92 -11.25
C SER A 131 -26.30 -15.40 -11.25
N ALA A 132 -25.62 -14.75 -12.20
CA ALA A 132 -25.70 -13.30 -12.36
C ALA A 132 -25.61 -12.85 -13.82
N LYS A 133 -26.24 -11.70 -14.11
CA LYS A 133 -26.13 -11.05 -15.41
C LYS A 133 -24.72 -10.49 -15.66
N ARG A 134 -24.01 -10.11 -14.59
CA ARG A 134 -22.68 -9.50 -14.63
C ARG A 134 -21.85 -9.99 -13.45
N PHE A 135 -20.54 -10.05 -13.65
CA PHE A 135 -19.57 -10.33 -12.60
C PHE A 135 -18.49 -9.26 -12.54
N LEU A 136 -17.99 -9.02 -11.34
CA LEU A 136 -16.81 -8.18 -11.11
C LEU A 136 -15.83 -8.92 -10.19
N VAL A 137 -14.66 -9.29 -10.71
CA VAL A 137 -13.61 -9.99 -9.96
C VAL A 137 -12.70 -8.98 -9.26
N CYS A 138 -12.67 -9.04 -7.93
CA CYS A 138 -11.91 -8.11 -7.05
C CYS A 138 -11.10 -8.87 -5.99
N THR A 139 -10.56 -10.04 -6.33
CA THR A 139 -9.90 -10.97 -5.41
C THR A 139 -8.51 -10.53 -4.95
N GLY A 140 -7.94 -9.51 -5.57
CA GLY A 140 -6.67 -8.93 -5.16
C GLY A 140 -5.47 -9.85 -5.38
N ARG A 141 -4.48 -9.76 -4.48
CA ARG A 141 -3.22 -10.54 -4.53
C ARG A 141 -2.89 -11.10 -3.17
N SER A 142 -2.27 -12.26 -3.16
CA SER A 142 -1.70 -12.92 -1.98
C SER A 142 -0.18 -12.99 -2.08
N MET A 143 0.50 -13.09 -0.93
CA MET A 143 1.95 -13.17 -0.90
C MET A 143 2.45 -14.44 -1.55
N ASP A 144 3.47 -14.31 -2.38
CA ASP A 144 4.25 -15.40 -2.95
C ASP A 144 5.61 -15.44 -2.26
N LEU A 145 5.83 -16.47 -1.47
CA LEU A 145 7.08 -16.67 -0.73
C LEU A 145 8.19 -17.25 -1.60
N GLY A 146 7.85 -17.76 -2.80
CA GLY A 146 8.81 -18.44 -3.67
C GLY A 146 9.45 -19.67 -3.05
N ALA A 147 10.53 -20.16 -3.62
CA ALA A 147 11.26 -21.31 -3.15
C ALA A 147 12.30 -20.93 -2.09
N ILE A 148 11.87 -20.80 -0.82
CA ILE A 148 12.77 -20.59 0.33
C ILE A 148 12.85 -21.90 1.12
N SER A 149 14.04 -22.52 1.16
CA SER A 149 14.21 -23.79 1.88
C SER A 149 13.89 -23.67 3.36
N GLY A 150 13.08 -24.59 3.89
CA GLY A 150 12.69 -24.67 5.30
C GLY A 150 11.55 -23.76 5.71
N ILE A 151 10.86 -23.11 4.75
CA ILE A 151 9.78 -22.19 5.05
C ILE A 151 8.56 -22.91 5.65
N GLU A 152 8.29 -24.14 5.24
CA GLU A 152 7.18 -24.95 5.72
C GLU A 152 7.33 -25.37 7.19
N THR A 153 8.55 -25.41 7.70
CA THR A 153 8.86 -25.89 9.06
C THR A 153 9.21 -24.77 10.03
N THR A 154 9.25 -23.53 9.55
CA THR A 154 9.70 -22.38 10.33
C THR A 154 8.60 -21.32 10.43
N ASN A 155 8.35 -20.82 11.64
CA ASN A 155 7.40 -19.73 11.82
C ASN A 155 7.97 -18.43 11.26
N TYR A 156 7.16 -17.76 10.47
CA TYR A 156 7.43 -16.42 9.96
C TYR A 156 6.19 -15.53 10.14
N TYR A 157 6.35 -14.25 9.88
CA TYR A 157 5.29 -13.26 9.92
C TYR A 157 5.16 -12.56 8.58
N LEU A 158 3.96 -12.12 8.27
CA LEU A 158 3.68 -11.10 7.27
C LEU A 158 3.63 -9.72 7.94
N PRO A 159 3.75 -8.61 7.20
CA PRO A 159 3.56 -7.27 7.76
C PRO A 159 2.27 -7.15 8.57
N GLU A 160 1.21 -7.77 8.09
CA GLU A 160 -0.12 -7.81 8.72
C GLU A 160 -0.08 -8.47 10.12
N ASP A 161 0.69 -9.53 10.26
CA ASP A 161 0.79 -10.29 11.51
C ASP A 161 1.43 -9.49 12.64
N ILE A 162 2.37 -8.60 12.31
CA ILE A 162 3.04 -7.73 13.30
C ILE A 162 2.00 -6.91 14.07
N PHE A 163 0.98 -6.40 13.39
CA PHE A 163 -0.05 -5.55 14.00
C PHE A 163 -1.24 -6.34 14.53
N MET A 164 -1.46 -7.57 14.04
CA MET A 164 -2.67 -8.36 14.33
C MET A 164 -2.42 -9.54 15.28
N ARG A 165 -1.20 -10.09 15.34
CA ARG A 165 -0.90 -11.35 16.04
C ARG A 165 0.23 -11.25 17.03
N VAL A 166 1.18 -10.34 16.84
CA VAL A 166 2.39 -10.22 17.68
C VAL A 166 2.08 -9.44 18.94
N LYS A 167 1.79 -10.14 20.05
CA LYS A 167 1.50 -9.53 21.36
C LYS A 167 2.76 -9.08 22.13
N LYS A 168 3.94 -9.52 21.72
CA LYS A 168 5.24 -9.16 22.29
C LYS A 168 6.24 -9.00 21.17
N LEU A 169 6.84 -7.81 21.06
CA LEU A 169 7.80 -7.53 20.00
C LEU A 169 9.09 -8.34 20.20
N PRO A 170 9.61 -8.93 19.12
CA PRO A 170 10.93 -9.55 19.10
C PRO A 170 12.02 -8.46 19.17
N LYS A 171 13.18 -8.80 19.72
CA LYS A 171 14.31 -7.86 19.84
C LYS A 171 15.09 -7.70 18.55
N ILE A 172 15.22 -8.79 17.78
CA ILE A 172 15.96 -8.83 16.52
C ILE A 172 15.04 -9.35 15.43
N VAL A 173 14.80 -8.53 14.42
CA VAL A 173 13.88 -8.84 13.31
C VAL A 173 14.59 -8.71 11.98
N LEU A 174 14.39 -9.69 11.12
CA LEU A 174 14.70 -9.59 9.71
C LEU A 174 13.43 -9.28 8.92
N VAL A 175 13.44 -8.20 8.17
CA VAL A 175 12.41 -7.87 7.17
C VAL A 175 12.95 -8.22 5.79
N VAL A 176 12.26 -9.08 5.08
CA VAL A 176 12.63 -9.54 3.73
C VAL A 176 11.78 -8.81 2.71
N GLY A 177 12.41 -8.00 1.88
CA GLY A 177 11.80 -7.07 0.93
C GLY A 177 11.78 -5.64 1.44
N ALA A 178 12.35 -4.73 0.64
CA ALA A 178 12.45 -3.30 0.93
C ALA A 178 11.50 -2.45 0.08
N GLY A 179 10.41 -3.01 -0.39
CA GLY A 179 9.29 -2.26 -0.94
C GLY A 179 8.51 -1.50 0.15
N LYS A 180 7.45 -0.80 -0.24
CA LYS A 180 6.61 0.03 0.64
C LYS A 180 6.26 -0.65 1.97
N LYS A 181 5.63 -1.84 1.94
CA LYS A 181 5.21 -2.56 3.16
C LYS A 181 6.40 -2.93 4.06
N GLY A 182 7.51 -3.37 3.45
CA GLY A 182 8.71 -3.75 4.20
C GLY A 182 9.35 -2.57 4.92
N ILE A 183 9.50 -1.45 4.24
CA ILE A 183 10.08 -0.22 4.80
C ILE A 183 9.19 0.38 5.89
N GLU A 184 7.88 0.48 5.67
CA GLU A 184 6.93 0.96 6.69
C GLU A 184 6.94 0.07 7.95
N THR A 185 7.04 -1.27 7.78
CA THR A 185 7.11 -2.22 8.90
C THR A 185 8.45 -2.14 9.63
N ALA A 186 9.56 -2.03 8.88
CA ALA A 186 10.90 -1.91 9.45
C ALA A 186 11.04 -0.63 10.30
N GLU A 187 10.52 0.49 9.79
CA GLU A 187 10.52 1.76 10.52
C GLU A 187 9.72 1.65 11.83
N TYR A 188 8.51 1.09 11.79
CA TYR A 188 7.69 0.87 12.97
C TYR A 188 8.43 0.04 14.02
N LEU A 189 8.95 -1.11 13.63
CA LEU A 189 9.67 -2.03 14.54
C LEU A 189 10.90 -1.36 15.18
N ALA A 190 11.65 -0.58 14.39
CA ALA A 190 12.81 0.14 14.89
C ALA A 190 12.43 1.24 15.89
N LYS A 191 11.39 2.02 15.63
CA LYS A 191 10.85 3.03 16.56
C LYS A 191 10.38 2.41 17.88
N MET A 192 9.87 1.19 17.80
CA MET A 192 9.46 0.41 18.96
C MET A 192 10.62 -0.35 19.63
N GLY A 193 11.87 -0.07 19.27
CA GLY A 193 13.08 -0.55 19.93
C GLY A 193 13.60 -1.90 19.46
N CYS A 194 13.07 -2.47 18.37
CA CYS A 194 13.65 -3.67 17.77
C CYS A 194 14.95 -3.33 17.01
N LYS A 195 15.90 -4.26 17.02
CA LYS A 195 17.04 -4.24 16.07
C LYS A 195 16.55 -4.82 14.74
N VAL A 196 16.52 -3.99 13.69
CA VAL A 196 15.97 -4.38 12.41
C VAL A 196 17.06 -4.53 11.36
N ILE A 197 16.98 -5.63 10.61
CA ILE A 197 17.75 -5.87 9.40
C ILE A 197 16.74 -5.96 8.27
N VAL A 198 16.98 -5.26 7.17
CA VAL A 198 16.18 -5.33 5.94
C VAL A 198 17.03 -5.94 4.84
N THR A 199 16.49 -6.91 4.10
CA THR A 199 17.12 -7.44 2.89
C THR A 199 16.30 -7.12 1.67
N GLU A 200 16.98 -6.76 0.57
CA GLU A 200 16.37 -6.55 -0.73
C GLU A 200 17.19 -7.25 -1.81
N LYS A 201 16.50 -7.96 -2.71
CA LYS A 201 17.15 -8.68 -3.82
C LYS A 201 17.65 -7.73 -4.91
N GLU A 202 17.01 -6.57 -5.08
CA GLU A 202 17.40 -5.54 -6.02
C GLU A 202 18.55 -4.67 -5.44
N ASP A 203 19.13 -3.82 -6.27
CA ASP A 203 20.24 -2.93 -5.89
C ASP A 203 19.79 -1.71 -5.07
N THR A 204 18.49 -1.40 -5.08
CA THR A 204 17.91 -0.27 -4.38
C THR A 204 16.66 -0.68 -3.58
N ILE A 205 16.35 0.08 -2.53
CA ILE A 205 15.07 -0.02 -1.83
C ILE A 205 14.03 0.84 -2.55
N LEU A 206 12.73 0.59 -2.31
CA LEU A 206 11.61 1.41 -2.80
C LEU A 206 11.67 1.63 -4.32
N GLU A 207 11.91 0.55 -5.08
CA GLU A 207 11.92 0.61 -6.54
C GLU A 207 10.67 1.33 -7.08
N GLY A 208 10.87 2.24 -8.03
CA GLY A 208 9.80 3.05 -8.63
C GLY A 208 9.53 4.39 -7.94
N TYR A 209 10.18 4.67 -6.81
CA TYR A 209 10.14 6.00 -6.17
C TYR A 209 11.24 6.91 -6.75
N ASP A 210 11.08 8.23 -6.60
CA ASP A 210 12.13 9.19 -6.97
C ASP A 210 13.39 8.98 -6.13
N LYS A 211 14.56 9.12 -6.75
CA LYS A 211 15.87 8.90 -6.10
C LYS A 211 16.08 9.78 -4.87
N GLU A 212 15.65 11.04 -4.93
CA GLU A 212 15.77 11.97 -3.81
C GLU A 212 14.91 11.53 -2.62
N ALA A 213 13.72 10.99 -2.88
CA ALA A 213 12.86 10.44 -1.83
C ALA A 213 13.48 9.18 -1.21
N ILE A 214 14.05 8.28 -2.03
CA ILE A 214 14.77 7.09 -1.56
C ILE A 214 15.95 7.49 -0.67
N GLU A 215 16.70 8.51 -1.06
CA GLU A 215 17.86 8.99 -0.31
C GLU A 215 17.45 9.53 1.08
N VAL A 216 16.45 10.42 1.15
CA VAL A 216 15.97 10.96 2.44
C VAL A 216 15.47 9.86 3.35
N VAL A 217 14.65 8.94 2.84
CA VAL A 217 14.11 7.83 3.61
C VAL A 217 15.23 6.90 4.08
N THR A 218 16.18 6.53 3.20
CA THR A 218 17.30 5.66 3.53
C THR A 218 18.16 6.26 4.64
N ASN A 219 18.51 7.53 4.53
CA ASN A 219 19.29 8.25 5.53
C ASN A 219 18.59 8.25 6.89
N LYS A 220 17.27 8.46 6.91
CA LYS A 220 16.49 8.39 8.16
C LYS A 220 16.48 7.00 8.77
N LEU A 221 16.31 5.97 7.95
CA LEU A 221 16.29 4.58 8.43
C LEU A 221 17.67 4.13 8.96
N VAL A 222 18.73 4.41 8.20
CA VAL A 222 20.08 3.94 8.54
C VAL A 222 20.70 4.79 9.65
N SER A 223 20.80 6.10 9.45
CA SER A 223 21.47 7.02 10.38
C SER A 223 20.60 7.34 11.60
N GLY A 224 19.30 7.53 11.40
CA GLY A 224 18.37 7.90 12.47
C GLY A 224 17.92 6.72 13.31
N LEU A 225 17.46 5.63 12.69
CA LEU A 225 16.88 4.49 13.38
C LEU A 225 17.82 3.28 13.48
N LYS A 226 19.04 3.37 12.93
CA LYS A 226 20.06 2.31 12.97
C LYS A 226 19.59 0.99 12.32
N ILE A 227 18.70 1.06 11.34
CA ILE A 227 18.28 -0.09 10.55
C ILE A 227 19.41 -0.51 9.63
N LYS A 228 19.73 -1.80 9.60
CA LYS A 228 20.71 -2.35 8.66
C LYS A 228 20.02 -2.76 7.38
N ILE A 229 20.34 -2.12 6.26
CA ILE A 229 19.80 -2.43 4.93
C ILE A 229 20.85 -3.18 4.12
N LEU A 230 20.45 -4.32 3.54
CA LEU A 230 21.28 -5.20 2.71
C LEU A 230 20.61 -5.36 1.35
N THR A 231 21.04 -4.57 0.37
CA THR A 231 20.62 -4.70 -1.04
C THR A 231 21.40 -5.79 -1.76
N ASN A 232 20.94 -6.19 -2.95
CA ASN A 232 21.49 -7.31 -3.73
C ASN A 232 21.54 -8.62 -2.92
N THR A 233 20.62 -8.80 -1.95
CA THR A 233 20.69 -9.88 -0.96
C THR A 233 19.36 -10.66 -0.93
N LYS A 234 19.42 -11.95 -1.29
CA LYS A 234 18.27 -12.86 -1.28
C LYS A 234 18.33 -13.77 -0.05
N VAL A 235 17.19 -14.00 0.59
CA VAL A 235 17.01 -15.09 1.56
C VAL A 235 16.81 -16.38 0.78
N VAL A 236 17.63 -17.39 1.04
CA VAL A 236 17.61 -18.68 0.33
C VAL A 236 17.18 -19.84 1.20
N ALA A 237 17.44 -19.77 2.51
CA ALA A 237 17.01 -20.79 3.45
C ALA A 237 16.70 -20.20 4.84
N ILE A 238 15.72 -20.78 5.51
CA ILE A 238 15.43 -20.51 6.92
C ILE A 238 15.33 -21.82 7.68
N GLN A 239 15.81 -21.81 8.92
CA GLN A 239 15.82 -23.01 9.75
C GLN A 239 15.55 -22.63 11.20
N LYS A 240 14.65 -23.32 11.86
CA LYS A 240 14.46 -23.20 13.31
C LYS A 240 15.79 -23.52 14.02
N ASP A 241 16.28 -22.61 14.85
CA ASP A 241 17.49 -22.88 15.63
C ASP A 241 17.15 -23.87 16.76
N LYS A 242 17.89 -24.95 16.83
CA LYS A 242 17.74 -25.95 17.91
C LYS A 242 18.26 -25.42 19.25
N ASN A 243 19.17 -24.43 19.21
CA ASN A 243 19.75 -23.81 20.40
C ASN A 243 18.98 -22.52 20.70
N GLU A 244 18.27 -22.49 21.83
CA GLU A 244 17.69 -21.26 22.34
C GLU A 244 18.81 -20.28 22.69
N THR A 245 18.74 -19.05 22.21
CA THR A 245 19.67 -17.99 22.61
C THR A 245 19.18 -17.30 23.89
N VAL A 246 20.11 -16.99 24.80
CA VAL A 246 19.78 -16.19 25.97
C VAL A 246 19.76 -14.71 25.58
N SER A 247 18.56 -14.10 25.55
CA SER A 247 18.39 -12.68 25.34
C SER A 247 17.80 -12.04 26.59
N SER A 248 18.56 -11.15 27.24
CA SER A 248 18.19 -10.48 28.51
C SER A 248 17.76 -11.46 29.62
N GLY A 249 18.54 -12.52 29.84
CA GLY A 249 18.27 -13.51 30.90
C GLY A 249 17.14 -14.50 30.60
N ARG A 250 16.58 -14.51 29.39
CA ARG A 250 15.51 -15.47 28.96
C ARG A 250 15.95 -16.25 27.73
N ARG A 251 15.61 -17.52 27.69
CA ARG A 251 15.75 -18.36 26.52
C ARG A 251 14.70 -17.94 25.48
N VAL A 252 15.14 -17.62 24.27
CA VAL A 252 14.27 -17.19 23.16
C VAL A 252 14.58 -18.08 21.96
N ALA A 253 13.51 -18.61 21.35
CA ALA A 253 13.63 -19.34 20.10
C ALA A 253 14.10 -18.39 19.01
N THR A 254 15.13 -18.80 18.28
CA THR A 254 15.66 -18.04 17.15
C THR A 254 15.54 -18.82 15.84
N VAL A 255 15.62 -18.10 14.76
CA VAL A 255 15.64 -18.63 13.39
C VAL A 255 16.99 -18.31 12.78
N LYS A 256 17.64 -19.31 12.19
CA LYS A 256 18.81 -19.15 11.33
C LYS A 256 18.33 -18.79 9.94
N VAL A 257 18.83 -17.70 9.40
CA VAL A 257 18.50 -17.23 8.06
C VAL A 257 19.76 -17.20 7.23
N THR A 258 19.74 -17.95 6.13
CA THR A 258 20.82 -17.95 5.16
C THR A 258 20.49 -17.00 4.02
N MET A 259 21.38 -16.05 3.79
CA MET A 259 21.26 -15.00 2.79
C MET A 259 22.39 -15.10 1.80
N LYS A 260 22.11 -14.79 0.52
CA LYS A 260 23.08 -14.84 -0.57
C LYS A 260 23.20 -13.49 -1.27
N ARG A 261 24.43 -13.03 -1.45
CA ARG A 261 24.79 -11.83 -2.22
C ARG A 261 25.84 -12.18 -3.25
N GLY A 262 25.42 -12.33 -4.52
CA GLY A 262 26.30 -12.89 -5.53
C GLY A 262 26.74 -14.31 -5.16
N ALA A 263 28.06 -14.55 -5.06
CA ALA A 263 28.65 -15.80 -4.60
C ALA A 263 28.74 -15.93 -3.07
N ASP A 264 28.66 -14.81 -2.34
CA ASP A 264 28.81 -14.79 -0.89
C ASP A 264 27.55 -15.30 -0.19
N GLU A 265 27.72 -16.18 0.77
CA GLU A 265 26.64 -16.71 1.60
C GLU A 265 26.90 -16.35 3.07
N LYS A 266 25.88 -15.85 3.75
CA LYS A 266 25.94 -15.46 5.15
C LYS A 266 24.73 -15.92 5.92
N THR A 267 24.96 -16.48 7.10
CA THR A 267 23.90 -16.87 8.03
C THR A 267 23.81 -15.89 9.21
N VAL A 268 22.59 -15.44 9.51
CA VAL A 268 22.28 -14.63 10.69
C VAL A 268 21.26 -15.33 11.57
N ARG A 269 21.25 -15.00 12.87
CA ARG A 269 20.22 -15.44 13.82
C ARG A 269 19.32 -14.27 14.15
N VAL A 270 18.00 -14.48 14.08
CA VAL A 270 16.98 -13.48 14.40
C VAL A 270 15.87 -14.11 15.25
N GLU A 271 15.15 -13.30 15.99
CA GLU A 271 14.01 -13.76 16.80
C GLU A 271 12.72 -13.86 15.94
N ALA A 272 12.64 -13.07 14.87
CA ALA A 272 11.53 -13.11 13.94
C ALA A 272 11.95 -12.75 12.51
N ILE A 273 11.22 -13.30 11.55
CA ILE A 273 11.31 -12.95 10.13
C ILE A 273 9.96 -12.40 9.69
N VAL A 274 9.98 -11.28 8.97
CA VAL A 274 8.81 -10.69 8.33
C VAL A 274 9.04 -10.70 6.83
N PHE A 275 8.20 -11.43 6.09
CA PHE A 275 8.25 -11.43 4.63
C PHE A 275 7.35 -10.34 4.08
N ALA A 276 7.92 -9.36 3.42
CA ALA A 276 7.24 -8.25 2.75
C ALA A 276 7.59 -8.23 1.24
N ILE A 277 7.65 -9.41 0.64
CA ILE A 277 8.03 -9.65 -0.75
C ILE A 277 6.81 -9.71 -1.68
N ASN A 278 7.05 -10.02 -2.94
CA ASN A 278 6.07 -9.99 -4.03
C ASN A 278 4.75 -10.71 -3.72
N ASN A 279 3.69 -10.19 -4.33
CA ASN A 279 2.37 -10.79 -4.30
C ASN A 279 2.04 -11.38 -5.69
N ARG A 280 1.38 -12.54 -5.72
CA ARG A 280 0.77 -13.10 -6.93
C ARG A 280 -0.72 -12.77 -6.98
N PRO A 281 -1.31 -12.56 -8.17
CA PRO A 281 -2.74 -12.32 -8.30
C PRO A 281 -3.53 -13.57 -7.89
N ASN A 282 -4.68 -13.36 -7.25
CA ASN A 282 -5.58 -14.45 -6.83
C ASN A 282 -6.48 -14.82 -8.01
N VAL A 283 -5.99 -15.68 -8.87
CA VAL A 283 -6.67 -16.13 -10.10
C VAL A 283 -7.18 -17.58 -10.03
N GLU A 284 -7.05 -18.25 -8.91
CA GLU A 284 -7.48 -19.63 -8.69
C GLU A 284 -9.01 -19.72 -8.46
N LEU A 285 -9.78 -19.28 -9.46
CA LEU A 285 -11.24 -19.13 -9.40
C LEU A 285 -11.97 -19.94 -10.49
N GLY A 286 -11.27 -20.83 -11.22
CA GLY A 286 -11.85 -21.50 -12.39
C GLY A 286 -12.15 -20.52 -13.52
N LEU A 287 -11.28 -19.54 -13.73
CA LEU A 287 -11.46 -18.48 -14.75
C LEU A 287 -11.58 -19.05 -16.16
N GLU A 288 -10.93 -20.18 -16.43
CA GLU A 288 -10.97 -20.94 -17.68
C GLU A 288 -12.39 -21.45 -17.99
N ASN A 289 -13.19 -21.84 -16.98
CA ASN A 289 -14.56 -22.28 -17.14
C ASN A 289 -15.50 -21.18 -17.64
N ALA A 290 -15.10 -19.93 -17.34
CA ALA A 290 -15.82 -18.74 -17.81
C ALA A 290 -15.21 -18.15 -19.09
N GLY A 291 -14.11 -18.68 -19.63
CA GLY A 291 -13.43 -18.15 -20.81
C GLY A 291 -12.63 -16.85 -20.55
N ILE A 292 -12.29 -16.58 -19.28
CA ILE A 292 -11.56 -15.37 -18.89
C ILE A 292 -10.05 -15.57 -19.13
N LYS A 293 -9.42 -14.63 -19.85
CA LYS A 293 -7.98 -14.65 -20.08
C LYS A 293 -7.23 -14.06 -18.88
N PHE A 294 -6.19 -14.77 -18.44
CA PHE A 294 -5.31 -14.32 -17.36
C PHE A 294 -3.87 -14.80 -17.59
N SER A 295 -2.95 -14.26 -16.80
CA SER A 295 -1.52 -14.60 -16.80
C SER A 295 -0.97 -14.53 -15.37
N ASP A 296 0.33 -14.77 -15.20
CA ASP A 296 1.03 -14.57 -13.92
C ASP A 296 0.96 -13.11 -13.41
N GLN A 297 0.67 -12.16 -14.31
CA GLN A 297 0.47 -10.76 -13.94
C GLN A 297 -0.95 -10.46 -13.44
N GLY A 298 -1.93 -11.34 -13.73
CA GLY A 298 -3.32 -11.19 -13.34
C GLY A 298 -4.31 -11.36 -14.47
N ILE A 299 -5.56 -10.98 -14.22
CA ILE A 299 -6.64 -11.01 -15.20
C ILE A 299 -6.41 -9.94 -16.27
N VAL A 300 -6.47 -10.35 -17.54
CA VAL A 300 -6.30 -9.42 -18.67
C VAL A 300 -7.59 -8.64 -18.87
N VAL A 301 -7.50 -7.33 -18.84
CA VAL A 301 -8.62 -6.41 -19.10
C VAL A 301 -8.23 -5.34 -20.10
N ASN A 302 -9.24 -4.71 -20.72
CA ASN A 302 -9.06 -3.49 -21.50
C ASN A 302 -9.02 -2.23 -20.60
N ASP A 303 -8.91 -1.05 -21.19
CA ASP A 303 -8.91 0.24 -20.50
C ASP A 303 -10.27 0.64 -19.88
N GLN A 304 -11.29 -0.18 -20.08
CA GLN A 304 -12.62 -0.04 -19.48
C GLN A 304 -12.86 -1.07 -18.37
N LEU A 305 -11.83 -1.85 -18.00
CA LEU A 305 -11.84 -2.94 -17.01
C LEU A 305 -12.68 -4.14 -17.41
N GLU A 306 -12.99 -4.32 -18.71
CA GLU A 306 -13.64 -5.52 -19.23
C GLU A 306 -12.61 -6.62 -19.46
N THR A 307 -12.98 -7.84 -19.09
CA THR A 307 -12.18 -9.04 -19.41
C THR A 307 -12.40 -9.47 -20.86
N SER A 308 -11.86 -10.62 -21.26
CA SER A 308 -12.16 -11.26 -22.55
C SER A 308 -13.63 -11.65 -22.71
N VAL A 309 -14.42 -11.59 -21.64
CA VAL A 309 -15.85 -11.94 -21.59
C VAL A 309 -16.64 -10.68 -21.24
N SER A 310 -17.42 -10.16 -22.18
CA SER A 310 -18.01 -8.82 -22.16
C SER A 310 -18.89 -8.47 -20.95
N HIS A 311 -19.43 -9.46 -20.25
CA HIS A 311 -20.25 -9.27 -19.05
C HIS A 311 -19.49 -9.54 -17.75
N ILE A 312 -18.19 -9.87 -17.85
CA ILE A 312 -17.30 -10.08 -16.69
C ILE A 312 -16.20 -9.01 -16.70
N PHE A 313 -16.07 -8.33 -15.58
CA PHE A 313 -15.10 -7.26 -15.34
C PHE A 313 -14.11 -7.69 -14.26
N ALA A 314 -12.97 -7.04 -14.17
CA ALA A 314 -12.05 -7.20 -13.06
C ALA A 314 -11.48 -5.86 -12.63
N ALA A 315 -11.21 -5.70 -11.32
CA ALA A 315 -10.70 -4.47 -10.75
C ALA A 315 -9.81 -4.72 -9.52
N GLY A 316 -8.89 -3.80 -9.25
CA GLY A 316 -7.94 -3.87 -8.15
C GLY A 316 -6.72 -4.71 -8.50
N ASP A 317 -6.03 -5.17 -7.47
CA ASP A 317 -4.70 -5.78 -7.60
C ASP A 317 -4.69 -7.12 -8.36
N VAL A 318 -5.85 -7.74 -8.61
CA VAL A 318 -5.98 -8.96 -9.41
C VAL A 318 -5.75 -8.71 -10.90
N VAL A 319 -5.87 -7.47 -11.35
CA VAL A 319 -5.79 -7.09 -12.76
C VAL A 319 -4.33 -7.01 -13.21
N ALA A 320 -4.03 -7.60 -14.35
CA ALA A 320 -2.81 -7.30 -15.10
C ALA A 320 -2.88 -5.85 -15.57
N ASN A 321 -1.91 -5.01 -15.17
CA ASN A 321 -1.96 -3.56 -15.38
C ASN A 321 -2.23 -3.18 -16.86
N PRO A 322 -3.43 -2.72 -17.22
CA PRO A 322 -3.78 -2.45 -18.61
C PRO A 322 -3.13 -1.19 -19.17
N ILE A 323 -2.77 -0.28 -18.26
CA ILE A 323 -2.10 0.97 -18.57
C ILE A 323 -0.70 0.88 -17.95
N LYS A 324 0.33 0.74 -18.75
CA LYS A 324 1.74 0.64 -18.32
C LYS A 324 2.21 1.93 -17.63
N GLN A 325 1.56 2.30 -16.53
CA GLN A 325 1.95 3.42 -15.68
C GLN A 325 2.54 2.89 -14.38
N SER A 326 3.52 3.61 -13.84
CA SER A 326 4.24 3.27 -12.60
C SER A 326 3.42 3.43 -11.31
N VAL A 327 2.11 3.35 -11.40
CA VAL A 327 1.24 3.41 -10.20
C VAL A 327 1.25 2.04 -9.55
N GLY A 328 1.92 1.95 -8.42
CA GLY A 328 1.96 0.73 -7.61
C GLY A 328 0.58 0.29 -7.11
N TYR A 329 0.55 -0.86 -6.46
CA TYR A 329 -0.67 -1.35 -5.82
C TYR A 329 -1.06 -0.45 -4.64
N SER A 330 -2.29 0.08 -4.67
CA SER A 330 -2.81 0.92 -3.58
C SER A 330 -4.31 0.73 -3.38
N THR A 331 -4.75 0.97 -2.16
CA THR A 331 -6.17 0.91 -1.79
C THR A 331 -7.00 1.92 -2.58
N GLU A 332 -6.45 3.10 -2.81
CA GLU A 332 -7.10 4.21 -3.51
C GLU A 332 -7.30 3.87 -4.99
N LYS A 333 -6.27 3.31 -5.64
CA LYS A 333 -6.33 2.82 -7.01
C LYS A 333 -7.40 1.73 -7.14
N ALA A 334 -7.35 0.73 -6.28
CA ALA A 334 -8.31 -0.37 -6.30
C ALA A 334 -9.76 0.13 -6.10
N ALA A 335 -9.98 1.08 -5.18
CA ALA A 335 -11.29 1.68 -4.94
C ALA A 335 -11.84 2.45 -6.15
N TYR A 336 -10.97 3.20 -6.83
CA TYR A 336 -11.31 3.91 -8.06
C TYR A 336 -11.69 2.92 -9.18
N GLU A 337 -10.86 1.90 -9.40
CA GLU A 337 -11.13 0.88 -10.41
C GLU A 337 -12.45 0.16 -10.15
N GLY A 338 -12.75 -0.21 -8.89
CA GLY A 338 -14.02 -0.84 -8.53
C GLY A 338 -15.22 0.05 -8.85
N THR A 339 -15.13 1.36 -8.56
CA THR A 339 -16.18 2.33 -8.89
C THR A 339 -16.33 2.51 -10.41
N LEU A 340 -15.20 2.62 -11.13
CA LEU A 340 -15.18 2.75 -12.58
C LEU A 340 -15.79 1.50 -13.26
N ALA A 341 -15.41 0.30 -12.82
CA ALA A 341 -15.95 -0.95 -13.35
C ALA A 341 -17.47 -1.02 -13.21
N VAL A 342 -18.03 -0.66 -12.06
CA VAL A 342 -19.49 -0.63 -11.88
C VAL A 342 -20.15 0.42 -12.76
N ASN A 343 -19.57 1.62 -12.90
CA ASN A 343 -20.08 2.61 -13.82
C ASN A 343 -20.12 2.08 -15.24
N ASN A 344 -19.09 1.34 -15.69
CA ASN A 344 -19.00 0.74 -16.99
C ASN A 344 -19.97 -0.46 -17.18
N ILE A 345 -20.23 -1.21 -16.11
CA ILE A 345 -21.24 -2.27 -16.09
C ILE A 345 -22.65 -1.72 -16.29
N LEU A 346 -22.96 -0.54 -15.72
CA LEU A 346 -24.30 0.01 -15.65
C LEU A 346 -24.63 1.00 -16.76
N LYS A 347 -23.62 1.62 -17.39
CA LYS A 347 -23.80 2.69 -18.40
C LYS A 347 -23.52 2.19 -19.81
N ARG A 348 -24.22 2.81 -20.80
CA ARG A 348 -23.93 2.61 -22.23
C ARG A 348 -22.62 3.26 -22.66
N ASN A 349 -22.33 4.46 -22.15
CA ASN A 349 -21.08 5.18 -22.44
C ASN A 349 -20.07 4.83 -21.35
N LYS A 350 -19.10 4.01 -21.70
CA LYS A 350 -18.05 3.54 -20.79
C LYS A 350 -16.97 4.57 -20.61
N LEU A 351 -16.46 4.65 -19.39
CA LEU A 351 -15.36 5.53 -19.00
C LEU A 351 -14.04 4.80 -19.15
N THR A 352 -13.04 5.50 -19.67
CA THR A 352 -11.68 4.97 -19.81
C THR A 352 -10.88 5.17 -18.51
N LEU A 353 -10.15 4.14 -18.12
CA LEU A 353 -9.28 4.15 -16.97
C LEU A 353 -8.11 5.13 -17.18
N THR A 354 -7.86 5.96 -16.20
CA THR A 354 -6.68 6.85 -16.17
C THR A 354 -6.12 6.93 -14.76
N TYR A 355 -4.79 6.93 -14.65
CA TYR A 355 -4.09 7.08 -13.36
C TYR A 355 -3.31 8.40 -13.27
N ARG A 356 -3.57 9.34 -14.17
CA ARG A 356 -2.80 10.60 -14.28
C ARG A 356 -2.69 11.37 -12.97
N HIS A 357 -3.70 11.28 -12.10
CA HIS A 357 -3.79 12.06 -10.87
C HIS A 357 -3.72 11.20 -9.60
N PHE A 358 -3.24 9.95 -9.74
CA PHE A 358 -3.13 9.06 -8.57
C PHE A 358 -1.87 9.35 -7.78
N SER A 359 -2.07 9.52 -6.46
CA SER A 359 -0.96 9.67 -5.52
C SER A 359 -0.56 8.31 -4.93
N THR A 360 0.74 8.10 -4.81
CA THR A 360 1.33 6.99 -4.07
C THR A 360 1.93 7.51 -2.79
N VAL A 361 1.52 6.97 -1.64
CA VAL A 361 1.97 7.41 -0.31
C VAL A 361 2.84 6.32 0.33
N LEU A 362 4.03 6.68 0.75
CA LEU A 362 4.87 5.91 1.68
C LEU A 362 4.73 6.52 3.08
N ASN A 363 4.20 5.76 4.04
CA ASN A 363 3.90 6.27 5.39
C ASN A 363 5.09 6.07 6.34
N THR A 364 6.23 6.62 5.95
CA THR A 364 7.41 6.78 6.81
C THR A 364 7.39 8.14 7.52
N THR A 365 8.40 8.44 8.30
CA THR A 365 8.61 9.76 8.90
C THR A 365 9.99 10.28 8.50
N PRO A 366 10.06 11.28 7.58
CA PRO A 366 8.93 11.94 6.89
C PRO A 366 8.17 11.03 5.94
N LYS A 367 6.92 11.39 5.62
CA LYS A 367 6.14 10.73 4.56
C LYS A 367 6.71 11.08 3.19
N SER A 368 6.62 10.16 2.24
CA SER A 368 6.89 10.45 0.83
C SER A 368 5.63 10.24 0.01
N VAL A 369 5.24 11.24 -0.76
CA VAL A 369 4.04 11.20 -1.61
C VAL A 369 4.42 11.61 -3.03
N THR A 370 4.05 10.79 -3.99
CA THR A 370 4.26 11.08 -5.43
C THR A 370 2.91 11.09 -6.14
N VAL A 371 2.69 12.07 -7.01
CA VAL A 371 1.53 12.15 -7.91
C VAL A 371 2.00 12.40 -9.34
N GLY A 372 1.31 11.79 -10.31
CA GLY A 372 1.63 11.96 -11.73
C GLY A 372 2.91 11.24 -12.16
N LEU A 373 3.67 11.86 -13.07
CA LEU A 373 4.90 11.31 -13.62
C LEU A 373 6.10 11.62 -12.74
N THR A 374 6.98 10.63 -12.58
CA THR A 374 8.32 10.83 -12.03
C THR A 374 9.28 11.31 -13.12
N GLU A 375 10.46 11.80 -12.73
CA GLU A 375 11.54 12.11 -13.67
C GLU A 375 11.91 10.90 -14.54
N LYS A 376 11.98 9.70 -13.93
CA LYS A 376 12.24 8.44 -14.63
C LYS A 376 11.15 8.13 -15.65
N ASP A 377 9.88 8.40 -15.34
CA ASP A 377 8.77 8.22 -16.28
C ASP A 377 8.89 9.18 -17.47
N CYS A 378 9.23 10.44 -17.22
CA CYS A 378 9.44 11.42 -18.30
C CYS A 378 10.58 10.98 -19.23
N LEU A 379 11.72 10.58 -18.68
CA LEU A 379 12.86 10.10 -19.46
C LEU A 379 12.50 8.86 -20.29
N SER A 380 11.87 7.86 -19.68
CA SER A 380 11.50 6.60 -20.35
C SER A 380 10.48 6.77 -21.47
N ARG A 381 9.67 7.84 -21.41
CA ARG A 381 8.65 8.18 -22.43
C ARG A 381 9.10 9.23 -23.42
N GLY A 382 10.34 9.75 -23.31
CA GLY A 382 10.84 10.84 -24.17
C GLY A 382 10.10 12.17 -23.97
N ILE A 383 9.47 12.37 -22.79
CA ILE A 383 8.75 13.62 -22.48
C ILE A 383 9.76 14.66 -22.01
N LYS A 384 9.85 15.78 -22.74
CA LYS A 384 10.64 16.93 -22.31
C LYS A 384 9.95 17.61 -21.14
N CYS A 385 10.59 17.65 -19.99
CA CYS A 385 10.05 18.28 -18.79
C CYS A 385 11.08 19.24 -18.17
N LYS A 386 10.57 20.18 -17.37
CA LYS A 386 11.36 21.00 -16.44
C LYS A 386 11.11 20.53 -15.03
N ILE A 387 12.13 20.58 -14.20
CA ILE A 387 12.10 20.09 -12.81
C ILE A 387 12.64 21.19 -11.90
N VAL A 388 11.97 21.35 -10.76
CA VAL A 388 12.49 22.11 -9.62
C VAL A 388 12.41 21.26 -8.37
N ILE A 389 13.40 21.42 -7.49
CA ILE A 389 13.39 20.83 -6.15
C ILE A 389 13.53 21.99 -5.18
N VAL A 390 12.55 22.12 -4.27
CA VAL A 390 12.54 23.12 -3.20
C VAL A 390 12.71 22.39 -1.88
N PRO A 391 13.79 22.63 -1.15
CA PRO A 391 13.96 22.10 0.20
C PRO A 391 12.86 22.60 1.15
N GLU A 392 12.39 21.73 2.03
CA GLU A 392 11.36 22.05 3.02
C GLU A 392 11.74 23.27 3.90
N ILE A 393 13.03 23.41 4.19
CA ILE A 393 13.56 24.50 5.03
C ILE A 393 13.35 25.91 4.44
N GLU A 394 13.00 26.03 3.17
CA GLU A 394 12.66 27.32 2.55
C GLU A 394 11.28 27.84 2.98
N THR A 395 10.48 27.03 3.69
CA THR A 395 9.17 27.45 4.19
C THR A 395 9.25 27.98 5.63
N THR A 396 8.47 29.00 5.94
CA THR A 396 8.30 29.50 7.32
C THR A 396 7.84 28.40 8.27
N HIS A 397 6.94 27.52 7.79
CA HIS A 397 6.45 26.37 8.56
C HIS A 397 7.60 25.48 9.06
N SER A 398 8.48 25.08 8.16
CA SER A 398 9.58 24.16 8.48
C SER A 398 10.63 24.78 9.40
N LEU A 399 10.85 26.10 9.28
CA LEU A 399 11.70 26.84 10.21
C LEU A 399 11.12 26.82 11.63
N ILE A 400 9.82 27.08 11.79
CA ILE A 400 9.11 27.04 13.07
C ILE A 400 9.13 25.61 13.66
N ALA A 401 8.82 24.61 12.82
CA ALA A 401 8.77 23.21 13.24
C ALA A 401 10.16 22.55 13.40
N SER A 402 11.23 23.25 13.02
CA SER A 402 12.61 22.71 12.97
C SER A 402 12.73 21.46 12.08
N GLU A 403 11.92 21.37 11.03
CA GLU A 403 11.94 20.31 10.03
C GLU A 403 12.92 20.68 8.90
N LYS A 404 13.85 19.79 8.55
CA LYS A 404 14.98 20.12 7.66
C LYS A 404 15.25 19.12 6.55
N LEU A 405 14.56 17.97 6.58
CA LEU A 405 14.93 16.83 5.73
C LEU A 405 14.04 16.67 4.50
N GLY A 406 12.95 17.43 4.43
CA GLY A 406 11.97 17.29 3.38
C GLY A 406 12.24 18.16 2.16
N PHE A 407 11.47 17.93 1.11
CA PHE A 407 11.48 18.72 -0.12
C PHE A 407 10.16 18.57 -0.88
N LEU A 408 9.92 19.49 -1.81
CA LEU A 408 8.98 19.32 -2.91
C LEU A 408 9.76 19.34 -4.23
N LYS A 409 9.55 18.30 -5.04
CA LYS A 409 9.97 18.22 -6.44
C LYS A 409 8.75 18.39 -7.32
N LEU A 410 8.72 19.42 -8.18
CA LEU A 410 7.71 19.62 -9.22
C LEU A 410 8.27 19.32 -10.60
N ILE A 411 7.43 18.73 -11.43
CA ILE A 411 7.74 18.40 -12.83
C ILE A 411 6.66 19.01 -13.71
N CYS A 412 7.04 19.82 -14.69
CA CYS A 412 6.12 20.40 -15.66
C CYS A 412 6.56 20.19 -17.11
N ASP A 413 5.64 20.33 -18.02
CA ASP A 413 5.90 20.33 -19.46
C ASP A 413 6.40 21.69 -19.97
N LYS A 414 6.61 21.79 -21.28
CA LYS A 414 7.01 23.04 -21.97
C LYS A 414 5.96 24.15 -21.86
N ASP A 415 4.69 23.79 -21.70
CA ASP A 415 3.55 24.72 -21.61
C ASP A 415 3.24 25.09 -20.14
N LYS A 416 4.17 24.73 -19.22
CA LYS A 416 4.09 25.01 -17.78
C LYS A 416 2.89 24.35 -17.10
N LYS A 417 2.42 23.22 -17.61
CA LYS A 417 1.42 22.37 -16.96
C LYS A 417 2.10 21.31 -16.09
N LEU A 418 1.55 21.05 -14.93
CA LEU A 418 2.07 20.03 -14.03
C LEU A 418 1.94 18.63 -14.63
N LEU A 419 3.05 17.90 -14.70
CA LEU A 419 3.12 16.50 -15.08
C LEU A 419 3.17 15.58 -13.86
N GLY A 420 3.78 16.04 -12.78
CA GLY A 420 3.91 15.29 -11.56
C GLY A 420 4.61 16.05 -10.44
N ALA A 421 4.58 15.46 -9.26
CA ALA A 421 5.26 15.98 -8.08
C ALA A 421 5.64 14.87 -7.11
N THR A 422 6.74 15.06 -6.38
CA THR A 422 7.12 14.25 -5.23
C THR A 422 7.35 15.16 -4.03
N ILE A 423 6.65 14.87 -2.93
CA ILE A 423 6.78 15.60 -1.65
C ILE A 423 7.32 14.63 -0.61
N VAL A 424 8.39 15.02 0.06
CA VAL A 424 8.89 14.33 1.25
C VAL A 424 8.80 15.29 2.43
N ALA A 425 7.83 15.07 3.32
CA ALA A 425 7.59 15.92 4.49
C ALA A 425 6.64 15.23 5.48
N LYS A 426 6.52 15.77 6.69
CA LYS A 426 5.58 15.26 7.69
C LYS A 426 4.12 15.32 7.22
N ASN A 427 3.74 16.40 6.54
CA ASN A 427 2.38 16.66 6.06
C ASN A 427 2.27 16.51 4.53
N ALA A 428 3.12 15.70 3.90
CA ALA A 428 3.17 15.52 2.45
C ALA A 428 1.81 15.07 1.85
N ASP A 429 1.08 14.23 2.57
CA ASP A 429 -0.24 13.72 2.17
C ASP A 429 -1.35 14.79 2.17
N LEU A 430 -1.18 15.88 2.89
CA LEU A 430 -2.10 17.02 2.84
C LEU A 430 -1.71 17.99 1.72
N ALA A 431 -0.42 18.34 1.62
CA ALA A 431 0.05 19.30 0.62
C ALA A 431 -0.09 18.79 -0.83
N VAL A 432 0.07 17.47 -1.06
CA VAL A 432 -0.10 16.91 -2.40
C VAL A 432 -1.51 17.10 -2.96
N MET A 433 -2.53 17.24 -2.12
CA MET A 433 -3.92 17.38 -2.57
C MET A 433 -4.17 18.68 -3.32
N GLU A 434 -3.43 19.75 -3.00
CA GLU A 434 -3.46 20.99 -3.78
C GLU A 434 -2.93 20.74 -5.20
N ILE A 435 -1.81 20.04 -5.34
CA ILE A 435 -1.23 19.69 -6.64
C ILE A 435 -2.20 18.79 -7.43
N VAL A 436 -2.80 17.79 -6.77
CA VAL A 436 -3.81 16.92 -7.41
C VAL A 436 -4.99 17.74 -7.91
N ALA A 437 -5.51 18.67 -7.12
CA ALA A 437 -6.63 19.54 -7.51
C ALA A 437 -6.24 20.44 -8.69
N GLY A 438 -5.02 21.01 -8.67
CA GLY A 438 -4.50 21.79 -9.78
C GLY A 438 -4.34 20.99 -11.06
N MET A 439 -3.84 19.76 -10.97
CA MET A 439 -3.73 18.85 -12.12
C MET A 439 -5.11 18.45 -12.68
N TYR A 440 -6.12 18.28 -11.84
CA TYR A 440 -7.51 18.05 -12.26
C TYR A 440 -8.13 19.26 -12.93
N GLY A 441 -7.83 20.46 -12.44
CA GLY A 441 -8.29 21.74 -12.99
C GLY A 441 -7.46 22.23 -14.17
N ASP A 442 -6.46 21.46 -14.64
CA ASP A 442 -5.49 21.86 -15.67
C ASP A 442 -4.82 23.22 -15.37
N LEU A 443 -4.62 23.55 -14.09
CA LEU A 443 -3.95 24.78 -13.66
C LEU A 443 -2.50 24.84 -14.14
N THR A 444 -2.10 26.05 -14.55
CA THR A 444 -0.73 26.36 -14.92
C THR A 444 0.14 26.66 -13.68
N LEU A 445 1.47 26.62 -13.83
CA LEU A 445 2.39 27.06 -12.77
C LEU A 445 2.16 28.52 -12.37
N LEU A 446 1.76 29.39 -13.31
CA LEU A 446 1.45 30.78 -13.01
C LEU A 446 0.27 30.92 -12.06
N GLU A 447 -0.77 30.12 -12.28
CA GLU A 447 -1.94 30.10 -11.39
C GLU A 447 -1.56 29.60 -10.00
N HIS A 448 -0.81 28.50 -9.89
CA HIS A 448 -0.28 28.01 -8.61
C HIS A 448 0.59 29.05 -7.89
N ALA A 449 1.49 29.74 -8.63
CA ALA A 449 2.37 30.77 -8.06
C ALA A 449 1.60 32.02 -7.58
N SER A 450 0.42 32.27 -8.14
CA SER A 450 -0.42 33.43 -7.86
C SER A 450 -1.46 33.18 -6.76
N MET A 451 -1.74 31.91 -6.42
CA MET A 451 -2.67 31.59 -5.35
C MET A 451 -2.18 32.12 -4.00
N PRO A 452 -3.06 32.80 -3.23
CA PRO A 452 -2.72 33.19 -1.87
C PRO A 452 -2.55 31.93 -0.99
N HIS A 453 -1.39 31.84 -0.33
CA HIS A 453 -1.12 30.77 0.64
C HIS A 453 -1.00 31.35 2.05
N ILE A 454 -1.29 30.52 3.04
CA ILE A 454 -1.00 30.82 4.44
C ILE A 454 0.51 30.66 4.62
N ASN A 455 1.21 31.74 4.96
CA ASN A 455 2.67 31.77 5.01
C ASN A 455 3.28 30.76 6.00
N GLU A 456 2.57 30.46 7.11
CA GLU A 456 2.98 29.50 8.12
C GLU A 456 2.54 28.07 7.79
N SER A 457 1.85 27.85 6.67
CA SER A 457 1.46 26.52 6.21
C SER A 457 2.56 25.86 5.40
N PHE A 458 2.73 24.55 5.57
CA PHE A 458 3.63 23.76 4.73
C PHE A 458 3.25 23.83 3.24
N SER A 459 1.96 24.01 2.89
CA SER A 459 1.51 24.07 1.50
C SER A 459 2.10 25.28 0.73
N ASP A 460 2.63 26.30 1.40
CA ASP A 460 3.32 27.42 0.75
C ASP A 460 4.53 26.96 -0.10
N ILE A 461 5.09 25.79 0.18
CA ILE A 461 6.15 25.19 -0.65
C ILE A 461 5.72 24.99 -2.11
N VAL A 462 4.41 24.77 -2.37
CA VAL A 462 3.88 24.62 -3.73
C VAL A 462 3.99 25.92 -4.49
N ARG A 463 3.62 27.06 -3.87
CA ARG A 463 3.74 28.39 -4.45
C ARG A 463 5.21 28.75 -4.71
N ILE A 464 6.11 28.45 -3.76
CA ILE A 464 7.55 28.68 -3.90
C ILE A 464 8.08 27.88 -5.11
N ALA A 465 7.77 26.61 -5.18
CA ALA A 465 8.22 25.73 -6.27
C ALA A 465 7.66 26.18 -7.64
N ALA A 466 6.38 26.57 -7.69
CA ALA A 466 5.77 27.08 -8.91
C ALA A 466 6.46 28.38 -9.40
N LYS A 467 6.81 29.30 -8.49
CA LYS A 467 7.59 30.51 -8.82
C LYS A 467 8.98 30.19 -9.37
N ASN A 468 9.67 29.23 -8.79
CA ASN A 468 11.03 28.85 -9.21
C ASN A 468 11.05 28.14 -10.58
N LEU A 469 9.92 27.64 -11.08
CA LEU A 469 9.76 27.03 -12.41
C LEU A 469 9.30 28.02 -13.50
N MET A 470 8.82 29.20 -13.15
CA MET A 470 8.43 30.23 -14.11
C MET A 470 9.62 30.85 -14.82
#